data_b48d0eac6f33df675e98c426615430a5
#
_entry.id   b48d0eac6f33df675e98c426615430a5
#
_cell.length_a   1.000
_cell.length_b   1.000
_cell.length_c   1.000
_cell.angle_alpha   90.00
_cell.angle_beta   90.00
_cell.angle_gamma   90.00
#
_symmetry.space_group_name_H-M   'P 1'
#
loop_
_entity.id
_entity.type
_entity.pdbx_description
1 polymer ?
#
loop_
_entity_poly.entity_id
_entity_poly.type
_entity_poly.pdbx_seq_one_letter_code
_entity_poly.pdbx_strand_id
1 'polypeptide(L)'
;GGGAAEAVPPWNLALAEGVAGRAGTDWGGALPSVGSGLSFMGGDVARADVQMPAAWAEKEALEADFEAGCAAAAARSGCTTGELKHAAALAHSRAFRHQGFQVIAPGIDFANHDFAPNCAVRTELDESGGIGPQTVFELRAGEGGLEKGEEVTISYGPWCSEVLYLYYGFVVPGNPHEAVALFEGAEDFVDFLARERLWEGSPAVRRNLALVVEDRMREAQVPGRRLQVLRGGIDEGFLVASEVLGVDPLVACARRARDLLDAAPTNLEQDAELLEVGGLGHDVETAVRFRLEQKVLLAETLFAIDEIVPGGVA
;
A
#
# COMPACT_ATOMS: atom_id res chain seq x y z
N GLY A 1 -20.42 10.64 1.57
CA GLY A 1 -19.92 9.72 2.59
C GLY A 1 -18.45 9.59 2.39
N GLY A 2 -17.64 10.15 3.29
CA GLY A 2 -16.19 10.15 3.20
C GLY A 2 -15.65 8.74 3.06
N GLY A 3 -14.72 8.55 2.13
CA GLY A 3 -13.81 7.42 2.14
C GLY A 3 -12.88 7.59 3.34
N ALA A 4 -13.38 7.22 4.53
CA ALA A 4 -12.51 6.81 5.60
C ALA A 4 -11.65 5.68 5.01
N ALA A 5 -10.35 5.68 5.24
CA ALA A 5 -9.57 4.46 5.22
C ALA A 5 -10.51 3.39 5.78
N GLU A 6 -10.81 2.34 5.00
CA GLU A 6 -11.80 1.34 5.46
C GLU A 6 -11.26 0.86 6.81
N ALA A 7 -11.89 1.31 7.89
CA ALA A 7 -11.59 0.84 9.23
C ALA A 7 -11.49 -0.67 9.15
N VAL A 8 -10.47 -1.28 9.75
CA VAL A 8 -10.27 -2.73 9.70
C VAL A 8 -11.64 -3.40 9.79
N PRO A 9 -12.13 -4.00 8.70
CA PRO A 9 -13.52 -4.42 8.66
C PRO A 9 -13.81 -5.40 9.81
N PRO A 10 -14.98 -5.38 10.42
CA PRO A 10 -15.31 -6.25 11.58
C PRO A 10 -15.01 -7.75 11.36
N TRP A 11 -15.01 -8.19 10.10
CA TRP A 11 -14.67 -9.58 9.73
C TRP A 11 -13.17 -9.90 9.89
N ASN A 12 -12.26 -8.93 9.80
CA ASN A 12 -10.83 -9.14 10.07
C ASN A 12 -10.60 -9.50 11.53
N LEU A 13 -11.38 -8.91 12.44
CA LEU A 13 -11.31 -9.24 13.86
C LEU A 13 -11.85 -10.65 14.14
N ALA A 14 -12.94 -11.05 13.49
CA ALA A 14 -13.48 -12.42 13.62
C ALA A 14 -12.49 -13.47 13.08
N LEU A 15 -11.80 -13.18 11.98
CA LEU A 15 -10.75 -14.04 11.44
C LEU A 15 -9.53 -14.09 12.37
N ALA A 16 -9.13 -12.94 12.92
CA ALA A 16 -8.04 -12.85 13.89
C ALA A 16 -8.36 -13.65 15.18
N GLU A 17 -9.57 -13.55 15.71
CA GLU A 17 -10.05 -14.35 16.86
C GLU A 17 -9.99 -15.84 16.53
N GLY A 18 -10.39 -16.26 15.32
CA GLY A 18 -10.30 -17.63 14.85
C GLY A 18 -8.87 -18.14 14.72
N VAL A 19 -7.94 -17.30 14.26
CA VAL A 19 -6.52 -17.61 14.16
C VAL A 19 -5.89 -17.69 15.56
N ALA A 20 -6.16 -16.73 16.44
CA ALA A 20 -5.65 -16.73 17.81
C ALA A 20 -6.10 -17.99 18.59
N GLY A 21 -7.37 -18.40 18.43
CA GLY A 21 -7.90 -19.63 19.06
C GLY A 21 -7.27 -20.92 18.53
N ARG A 22 -6.53 -20.89 17.42
CA ARG A 22 -5.81 -22.02 16.82
C ARG A 22 -4.30 -21.95 16.98
N ALA A 23 -3.77 -21.02 17.76
CA ALA A 23 -2.35 -20.79 17.95
C ALA A 23 -1.55 -22.01 18.50
N GLY A 24 -2.21 -23.08 18.88
CA GLY A 24 -1.60 -24.35 19.29
C GLY A 24 -1.72 -25.49 18.26
N THR A 25 -2.20 -25.22 17.04
CA THR A 25 -2.27 -26.21 15.97
C THR A 25 -0.97 -26.28 15.18
N ASP A 26 -0.69 -27.41 14.50
CA ASP A 26 0.48 -27.58 13.64
C ASP A 26 0.61 -26.48 12.58
N TRP A 27 -0.52 -25.98 12.09
CA TRP A 27 -0.55 -24.87 11.13
C TRP A 27 -0.09 -23.55 11.78
N GLY A 28 -0.60 -23.21 12.97
CA GLY A 28 -0.18 -22.00 13.69
C GLY A 28 1.30 -22.01 14.05
N GLY A 29 1.86 -23.19 14.37
CA GLY A 29 3.28 -23.35 14.66
C GLY A 29 4.21 -23.31 13.44
N ALA A 30 3.66 -23.56 12.24
CA ALA A 30 4.39 -23.48 10.98
C ALA A 30 4.43 -22.04 10.39
N LEU A 31 3.60 -21.15 10.89
CA LEU A 31 3.60 -19.77 10.41
C LEU A 31 4.83 -19.02 10.94
N PRO A 32 5.47 -18.18 10.10
CA PRO A 32 6.57 -17.36 10.55
C PRO A 32 6.12 -16.45 11.70
N SER A 33 7.04 -16.16 12.62
CA SER A 33 6.78 -15.16 13.66
C SER A 33 6.43 -13.83 12.98
N VAL A 34 5.23 -13.36 13.19
CA VAL A 34 4.81 -12.04 12.71
C VAL A 34 5.31 -11.02 13.72
N GLY A 35 6.24 -10.28 13.36
CA GLY A 35 6.76 -9.18 14.18
C GLY A 35 7.60 -8.27 13.33
N SER A 36 8.28 -8.88 12.40
CA SER A 36 9.35 -8.23 11.65
C SER A 36 8.99 -7.89 10.20
N GLY A 37 7.78 -8.09 9.75
CA GLY A 37 7.48 -7.92 8.33
C GLY A 37 6.35 -6.98 7.99
N LEU A 38 5.53 -6.59 8.96
CA LEU A 38 4.38 -5.72 8.71
C LEU A 38 4.62 -4.36 9.36
N SER A 39 4.91 -3.36 8.55
CA SER A 39 5.30 -2.04 9.01
C SER A 39 4.24 -1.35 9.90
N PHE A 40 2.96 -1.74 9.79
CA PHE A 40 1.89 -1.23 10.64
C PHE A 40 1.76 -1.95 12.00
N MET A 41 2.53 -3.01 12.25
CA MET A 41 2.48 -3.79 13.48
C MET A 41 3.46 -3.32 14.57
N GLY A 42 4.12 -2.19 14.38
CA GLY A 42 5.01 -1.63 15.37
C GLY A 42 6.38 -2.31 15.41
N GLY A 43 7.10 -2.35 14.30
CA GLY A 43 8.52 -2.70 14.25
C GLY A 43 9.42 -1.55 14.73
N ASP A 44 10.72 -1.76 14.71
CA ASP A 44 11.74 -0.75 15.07
C ASP A 44 11.91 0.35 14.01
N VAL A 45 10.88 0.56 13.16
CA VAL A 45 10.90 1.54 12.08
C VAL A 45 10.43 2.89 12.60
N ALA A 46 11.27 3.91 12.43
CA ALA A 46 10.95 5.29 12.75
C ALA A 46 10.51 6.08 11.49
N ARG A 47 9.85 7.22 11.70
CA ARG A 47 9.52 8.16 10.62
C ARG A 47 10.73 8.55 9.78
N ALA A 48 11.91 8.66 10.42
CA ALA A 48 13.17 8.95 9.76
C ALA A 48 13.63 7.85 8.79
N ASP A 49 13.16 6.61 8.98
CA ASP A 49 13.49 5.49 8.09
C ASP A 49 12.59 5.46 6.87
N VAL A 50 11.30 5.76 7.03
CA VAL A 50 10.32 5.78 5.93
C VAL A 50 10.51 6.99 5.03
N GLN A 51 10.75 8.19 5.58
CA GLN A 51 10.99 9.48 4.90
C GLN A 51 9.90 9.95 3.93
N MET A 52 8.82 9.21 3.76
CA MET A 52 7.68 9.54 2.91
C MET A 52 6.51 9.99 3.80
N PRO A 53 6.16 11.30 3.84
CA PRO A 53 5.17 11.82 4.78
C PRO A 53 3.78 11.17 4.64
N ALA A 54 3.33 10.97 3.41
CA ALA A 54 2.04 10.33 3.12
C ALA A 54 1.98 8.88 3.63
N ALA A 55 3.00 8.08 3.29
CA ALA A 55 3.08 6.69 3.74
C ALA A 55 3.20 6.57 5.27
N TRP A 56 3.92 7.52 5.90
CA TRP A 56 4.00 7.55 7.35
C TRP A 56 2.66 7.87 8.01
N ALA A 57 1.92 8.84 7.49
CA ALA A 57 0.59 9.18 7.99
C ALA A 57 -0.40 8.01 7.85
N GLU A 58 -0.36 7.30 6.74
CA GLU A 58 -1.16 6.07 6.54
C GLU A 58 -0.78 4.99 7.55
N LYS A 59 0.53 4.76 7.76
CA LYS A 59 1.03 3.82 8.76
C LYS A 59 0.49 4.14 10.15
N GLU A 60 0.59 5.40 10.60
CA GLU A 60 0.09 5.82 11.91
C GLU A 60 -1.43 5.62 12.05
N ALA A 61 -2.19 5.93 10.99
CA ALA A 61 -3.63 5.72 10.98
C ALA A 61 -4.00 4.22 11.08
N LEU A 62 -3.35 3.37 10.30
CA LEU A 62 -3.53 1.92 10.34
C LEU A 62 -3.18 1.32 11.70
N GLU A 63 -2.08 1.76 12.30
CA GLU A 63 -1.68 1.32 13.66
C GLU A 63 -2.72 1.69 14.71
N ALA A 64 -3.25 2.91 14.66
CA ALA A 64 -4.26 3.37 15.61
C ALA A 64 -5.57 2.59 15.48
N ASP A 65 -6.06 2.38 14.25
CA ASP A 65 -7.27 1.63 13.97
C ASP A 65 -7.13 0.15 14.39
N PHE A 66 -5.96 -0.43 14.12
CA PHE A 66 -5.64 -1.80 14.48
C PHE A 66 -5.58 -2.00 16.00
N GLU A 67 -4.91 -1.07 16.71
CA GLU A 67 -4.83 -1.08 18.17
C GLU A 67 -6.23 -1.01 18.79
N ALA A 68 -7.05 -0.06 18.35
CA ALA A 68 -8.41 0.11 18.85
C ALA A 68 -9.28 -1.13 18.58
N GLY A 69 -9.20 -1.69 17.37
CA GLY A 69 -9.93 -2.89 16.99
C GLY A 69 -9.52 -4.11 17.81
N CYS A 70 -8.23 -4.36 17.95
CA CYS A 70 -7.70 -5.48 18.74
C CYS A 70 -8.02 -5.33 20.23
N ALA A 71 -7.94 -4.13 20.80
CA ALA A 71 -8.31 -3.90 22.19
C ALA A 71 -9.78 -4.17 22.44
N ALA A 72 -10.67 -3.75 21.54
CA ALA A 72 -12.11 -4.03 21.61
C ALA A 72 -12.42 -5.53 21.48
N ALA A 73 -11.71 -6.27 20.65
CA ALA A 73 -11.85 -7.72 20.51
C ALA A 73 -11.30 -8.49 21.73
N ALA A 74 -10.16 -8.06 22.27
CA ALA A 74 -9.55 -8.65 23.48
C ALA A 74 -10.50 -8.64 24.66
N ALA A 75 -11.25 -7.55 24.84
CA ALA A 75 -12.24 -7.42 25.90
C ALA A 75 -13.39 -8.47 25.81
N ARG A 76 -13.62 -9.04 24.63
CA ARG A 76 -14.71 -10.03 24.40
C ARG A 76 -14.23 -11.47 24.31
N SER A 77 -13.02 -11.70 23.81
CA SER A 77 -12.53 -13.05 23.44
C SER A 77 -11.72 -13.73 24.54
N GLY A 78 -11.24 -12.98 25.55
CA GLY A 78 -10.31 -13.48 26.55
C GLY A 78 -8.87 -13.62 26.06
N CYS A 79 -8.56 -13.22 24.82
CA CYS A 79 -7.22 -13.10 24.29
C CYS A 79 -6.59 -11.75 24.71
N THR A 80 -5.28 -11.69 24.72
CA THR A 80 -4.57 -10.42 24.90
C THR A 80 -4.61 -9.59 23.61
N THR A 81 -4.48 -8.27 23.72
CA THR A 81 -4.37 -7.37 22.55
C THR A 81 -3.19 -7.78 21.66
N GLY A 82 -2.06 -8.21 22.24
CA GLY A 82 -0.90 -8.66 21.49
C GLY A 82 -1.15 -9.91 20.64
N GLU A 83 -1.84 -10.92 21.21
CA GLU A 83 -2.23 -12.13 20.47
C GLU A 83 -3.17 -11.81 19.31
N LEU A 84 -4.11 -10.88 19.51
CA LEU A 84 -5.04 -10.48 18.47
C LEU A 84 -4.34 -9.64 17.38
N LYS A 85 -3.42 -8.75 17.74
CA LYS A 85 -2.59 -8.02 16.78
C LYS A 85 -1.81 -8.99 15.89
N HIS A 86 -1.14 -9.96 16.50
CA HIS A 86 -0.39 -10.98 15.77
C HIS A 86 -1.29 -11.79 14.82
N ALA A 87 -2.42 -12.28 15.33
CA ALA A 87 -3.38 -13.07 14.54
C ALA A 87 -4.01 -12.25 13.40
N ALA A 88 -4.30 -10.97 13.65
CA ALA A 88 -4.85 -10.07 12.64
C ALA A 88 -3.83 -9.74 11.54
N ALA A 89 -2.56 -9.57 11.90
CA ALA A 89 -1.49 -9.37 10.93
C ALA A 89 -1.30 -10.60 10.02
N LEU A 90 -1.32 -11.81 10.59
CA LEU A 90 -1.33 -13.05 9.82
C LEU A 90 -2.52 -13.13 8.87
N ALA A 91 -3.71 -12.83 9.37
CA ALA A 91 -4.92 -12.83 8.56
C ALA A 91 -4.83 -11.81 7.42
N HIS A 92 -4.34 -10.61 7.71
CA HIS A 92 -4.24 -9.52 6.72
C HIS A 92 -3.27 -9.85 5.59
N SER A 93 -2.10 -10.39 5.91
CA SER A 93 -1.05 -10.68 4.93
C SER A 93 -1.27 -11.97 4.13
N ARG A 94 -2.22 -12.86 4.54
CA ARG A 94 -2.38 -14.20 3.98
C ARG A 94 -3.78 -14.54 3.49
N ALA A 95 -4.77 -13.68 3.77
CA ALA A 95 -6.13 -13.96 3.40
C ALA A 95 -6.43 -13.62 1.93
N PHE A 96 -7.14 -14.51 1.27
CA PHE A 96 -7.68 -14.31 -0.07
C PHE A 96 -9.09 -13.71 0.02
N ARG A 97 -9.40 -12.77 -0.86
CA ARG A 97 -10.77 -12.25 -0.98
C ARG A 97 -11.60 -13.17 -1.90
N HIS A 98 -12.68 -13.70 -1.38
CA HIS A 98 -13.62 -14.52 -2.14
C HIS A 98 -15.06 -14.17 -1.79
N GLN A 99 -15.87 -13.75 -2.77
CA GLN A 99 -17.29 -13.40 -2.62
C GLN A 99 -17.60 -12.46 -1.43
N GLY A 100 -16.73 -11.47 -1.20
CA GLY A 100 -16.88 -10.53 -0.08
C GLY A 100 -16.36 -11.03 1.27
N PHE A 101 -15.87 -12.25 1.34
CA PHE A 101 -15.25 -12.84 2.53
C PHE A 101 -13.73 -12.85 2.40
N GLN A 102 -13.07 -12.88 3.56
CA GLN A 102 -11.64 -13.16 3.65
C GLN A 102 -11.47 -14.63 4.06
N VAL A 103 -10.65 -15.35 3.31
CA VAL A 103 -10.44 -16.79 3.50
C VAL A 103 -8.94 -17.06 3.56
N ILE A 104 -8.49 -17.75 4.59
CA ILE A 104 -7.15 -18.33 4.62
C ILE A 104 -7.23 -19.72 4.01
N ALA A 105 -6.42 -19.98 2.98
CA ALA A 105 -6.29 -21.28 2.34
C ALA A 105 -4.94 -21.89 2.75
N PRO A 106 -4.89 -22.75 3.80
CA PRO A 106 -3.65 -23.29 4.31
C PRO A 106 -2.87 -24.05 3.24
N GLY A 107 -1.58 -23.74 3.11
CA GLY A 107 -0.71 -24.27 2.08
C GLY A 107 -0.60 -23.38 0.85
N ILE A 108 -1.71 -22.82 0.34
CA ILE A 108 -1.71 -21.86 -0.76
C ILE A 108 -1.20 -20.49 -0.26
N ASP A 109 -1.52 -20.14 0.96
CA ASP A 109 -1.12 -18.92 1.63
C ASP A 109 0.40 -18.80 1.91
N PHE A 110 1.17 -19.85 1.65
CA PHE A 110 2.64 -19.84 1.71
C PHE A 110 3.29 -19.37 0.40
N ALA A 111 2.54 -19.34 -0.72
CA ALA A 111 3.09 -18.86 -1.98
C ALA A 111 3.38 -17.37 -1.91
N ASN A 112 4.60 -16.96 -2.31
CA ASN A 112 5.03 -15.58 -2.33
C ASN A 112 4.45 -14.81 -3.52
N HIS A 113 4.54 -13.48 -3.45
CA HIS A 113 4.13 -12.60 -4.53
C HIS A 113 5.18 -12.50 -5.64
N ASP A 114 4.68 -12.49 -6.88
CA ASP A 114 5.44 -12.04 -8.04
C ASP A 114 4.47 -11.32 -9.00
N PHE A 115 4.97 -10.31 -9.72
CA PHE A 115 4.20 -9.63 -10.77
C PHE A 115 4.13 -10.47 -12.07
N ALA A 116 5.03 -11.44 -12.24
CA ALA A 116 5.00 -12.45 -13.29
C ALA A 116 4.92 -13.87 -12.68
N PRO A 117 3.83 -14.19 -11.95
CA PRO A 117 3.74 -15.40 -11.15
C PRO A 117 3.71 -16.66 -12.02
N ASN A 118 4.32 -17.75 -11.53
CA ASN A 118 4.29 -19.04 -12.19
C ASN A 118 3.06 -19.89 -11.84
N CYS A 119 2.27 -19.46 -10.86
CA CYS A 119 1.01 -20.11 -10.45
C CYS A 119 -0.14 -19.12 -10.33
N ALA A 120 -1.36 -19.65 -10.39
CA ALA A 120 -2.58 -18.89 -10.16
C ALA A 120 -3.47 -19.58 -9.11
N VAL A 121 -4.08 -18.80 -8.24
CA VAL A 121 -5.13 -19.27 -7.32
C VAL A 121 -6.47 -19.22 -8.03
N ARG A 122 -7.19 -20.33 -8.04
CA ARG A 122 -8.55 -20.45 -8.58
C ARG A 122 -9.49 -20.94 -7.51
N THR A 123 -10.75 -20.57 -7.65
CA THR A 123 -11.83 -21.05 -6.78
C THR A 123 -12.87 -21.72 -7.64
N GLU A 124 -13.20 -22.95 -7.29
CA GLU A 124 -14.24 -23.74 -7.96
C GLU A 124 -15.30 -24.16 -6.94
N LEU A 125 -16.54 -24.33 -7.39
CA LEU A 125 -17.60 -24.87 -6.59
C LEU A 125 -17.64 -26.38 -6.80
N ASP A 126 -17.31 -27.14 -5.77
CA ASP A 126 -17.44 -28.61 -5.79
C ASP A 126 -18.82 -29.01 -5.29
N GLU A 127 -19.66 -29.52 -6.18
CA GLU A 127 -21.00 -30.03 -5.89
C GLU A 127 -21.01 -31.55 -5.65
N SER A 128 -19.86 -32.24 -5.82
CA SER A 128 -19.76 -33.69 -5.73
C SER A 128 -19.71 -34.23 -4.29
N GLY A 129 -19.44 -33.37 -3.31
CA GLY A 129 -19.37 -33.71 -1.89
C GLY A 129 -20.75 -33.95 -1.28
N GLY A 130 -20.94 -35.05 -0.55
CA GLY A 130 -22.21 -35.41 0.08
C GLY A 130 -22.68 -34.48 1.21
N ILE A 131 -22.01 -33.32 1.45
CA ILE A 131 -22.29 -32.33 2.50
C ILE A 131 -22.90 -31.04 1.90
N GLY A 132 -23.10 -30.99 0.57
CA GLY A 132 -23.52 -29.80 -0.18
C GLY A 132 -22.37 -29.10 -0.90
N PRO A 133 -22.66 -28.02 -1.65
CA PRO A 133 -21.66 -27.30 -2.42
C PRO A 133 -20.54 -26.74 -1.52
N GLN A 134 -19.29 -27.02 -1.89
CA GLN A 134 -18.10 -26.50 -1.18
C GLN A 134 -17.25 -25.67 -2.13
N THR A 135 -16.71 -24.57 -1.63
CA THR A 135 -15.70 -23.80 -2.39
C THR A 135 -14.33 -24.44 -2.18
N VAL A 136 -13.74 -24.86 -3.27
CA VAL A 136 -12.38 -25.40 -3.31
C VAL A 136 -11.42 -24.32 -3.82
N PHE A 137 -10.33 -24.09 -3.09
CA PHE A 137 -9.22 -23.26 -3.54
C PHE A 137 -8.17 -24.14 -4.17
N GLU A 138 -7.79 -23.84 -5.40
CA GLU A 138 -6.78 -24.58 -6.14
C GLU A 138 -5.60 -23.68 -6.48
N LEU A 139 -4.40 -24.20 -6.30
CA LEU A 139 -3.18 -23.60 -6.80
C LEU A 139 -2.79 -24.33 -8.10
N ARG A 140 -2.85 -23.61 -9.22
CA ARG A 140 -2.54 -24.17 -10.55
C ARG A 140 -1.26 -23.57 -11.10
N ALA A 141 -0.35 -24.44 -11.53
CA ALA A 141 0.83 -24.02 -12.28
C ALA A 141 0.42 -23.41 -13.63
N GLY A 142 1.18 -22.43 -14.09
CA GLY A 142 1.05 -21.87 -15.44
C GLY A 142 1.37 -22.89 -16.54
N GLU A 143 1.23 -22.46 -17.81
CA GLU A 143 1.42 -23.33 -18.97
C GLU A 143 2.81 -23.99 -19.05
N GLY A 144 3.84 -23.33 -18.50
CA GLY A 144 5.21 -23.86 -18.43
C GLY A 144 5.41 -24.99 -17.41
N GLY A 145 4.44 -25.22 -16.52
CA GLY A 145 4.60 -26.11 -15.38
C GLY A 145 5.56 -25.55 -14.33
N LEU A 146 6.03 -26.40 -13.43
CA LEU A 146 7.01 -26.07 -12.38
C LEU A 146 8.13 -27.09 -12.39
N GLU A 147 9.36 -26.63 -12.22
CA GLU A 147 10.50 -27.51 -12.02
C GLU A 147 10.67 -27.86 -10.53
N LYS A 148 11.33 -28.99 -10.27
CA LYS A 148 11.61 -29.42 -8.90
C LYS A 148 12.56 -28.42 -8.21
N GLY A 149 12.09 -27.81 -7.13
CA GLY A 149 12.87 -26.83 -6.34
C GLY A 149 12.63 -25.39 -6.77
N GLU A 150 11.81 -25.17 -7.78
CA GLU A 150 11.35 -23.85 -8.18
C GLU A 150 10.40 -23.28 -7.13
N GLU A 151 10.54 -21.99 -6.83
CA GLU A 151 9.64 -21.29 -5.92
C GLU A 151 8.27 -21.14 -6.56
N VAL A 152 7.24 -21.41 -5.77
CA VAL A 152 5.85 -21.20 -6.18
C VAL A 152 5.44 -19.76 -5.88
N THR A 153 5.11 -19.02 -6.92
CA THR A 153 4.68 -17.61 -6.79
C THR A 153 3.26 -17.40 -7.31
N ILE A 154 2.55 -16.48 -6.70
CA ILE A 154 1.20 -16.04 -7.09
C ILE A 154 1.17 -14.51 -7.13
N SER A 155 0.17 -13.93 -7.79
CA SER A 155 -0.07 -12.49 -7.70
C SER A 155 -0.94 -12.18 -6.48
N TYR A 156 -0.49 -11.24 -5.64
CA TYR A 156 -1.32 -10.65 -4.59
C TYR A 156 -2.19 -9.51 -5.13
N GLY A 157 -1.93 -9.06 -6.34
CA GLY A 157 -2.59 -7.96 -7.02
C GLY A 157 -1.60 -6.94 -7.60
N PRO A 158 -2.09 -5.97 -8.38
CA PRO A 158 -1.27 -4.91 -8.95
C PRO A 158 -1.01 -3.79 -7.95
N TRP A 159 -0.41 -4.13 -6.82
CA TRP A 159 -0.19 -3.22 -5.70
C TRP A 159 1.08 -2.39 -5.87
N CYS A 160 1.01 -1.09 -5.54
CA CYS A 160 2.21 -0.26 -5.41
C CYS A 160 3.04 -0.65 -4.17
N SER A 161 4.28 -0.18 -4.12
CA SER A 161 5.18 -0.51 -3.01
C SER A 161 4.67 -0.03 -1.65
N GLU A 162 3.89 1.05 -1.58
CA GLU A 162 3.28 1.49 -0.33
C GLU A 162 2.32 0.43 0.22
N VAL A 163 1.45 -0.13 -0.62
CA VAL A 163 0.52 -1.21 -0.21
C VAL A 163 1.28 -2.47 0.18
N LEU A 164 2.28 -2.89 -0.63
CA LEU A 164 3.09 -4.07 -0.31
C LEU A 164 3.86 -3.88 1.00
N TYR A 165 4.43 -2.70 1.22
CA TYR A 165 5.16 -2.37 2.43
C TYR A 165 4.25 -2.32 3.67
N LEU A 166 3.13 -1.59 3.59
CA LEU A 166 2.25 -1.39 4.74
C LEU A 166 1.48 -2.65 5.13
N TYR A 167 0.95 -3.40 4.15
CA TYR A 167 0.03 -4.51 4.41
C TYR A 167 0.68 -5.89 4.36
N TYR A 168 1.82 -6.03 3.68
CA TYR A 168 2.50 -7.32 3.52
C TYR A 168 3.93 -7.32 4.07
N GLY A 169 4.53 -6.16 4.33
CA GLY A 169 5.83 -6.03 4.97
C GLY A 169 7.03 -6.30 4.05
N PHE A 170 6.87 -6.16 2.75
CA PHE A 170 7.96 -6.29 1.78
C PHE A 170 7.85 -5.26 0.65
N VAL A 171 8.92 -5.15 -0.13
CA VAL A 171 9.01 -4.28 -1.32
C VAL A 171 9.60 -5.09 -2.46
N VAL A 172 9.05 -4.93 -3.66
CA VAL A 172 9.58 -5.52 -4.90
C VAL A 172 10.28 -4.42 -5.70
N PRO A 173 11.60 -4.50 -5.90
CA PRO A 173 12.32 -3.52 -6.69
C PRO A 173 11.80 -3.44 -8.14
N GLY A 174 11.71 -2.23 -8.69
CA GLY A 174 11.23 -2.03 -10.06
C GLY A 174 9.75 -2.36 -10.25
N ASN A 175 8.93 -2.24 -9.22
CA ASN A 175 7.49 -2.52 -9.24
C ASN A 175 6.81 -1.84 -10.45
N PRO A 176 6.17 -2.59 -11.37
CA PRO A 176 5.49 -2.01 -12.54
C PRO A 176 4.24 -1.20 -12.18
N HIS A 177 3.70 -1.39 -10.98
CA HIS A 177 2.53 -0.70 -10.43
C HIS A 177 2.91 0.37 -9.41
N GLU A 178 4.16 0.86 -9.47
CA GLU A 178 4.62 1.86 -8.51
C GLU A 178 3.82 3.15 -8.60
N ALA A 179 3.52 3.71 -7.43
CA ALA A 179 2.79 4.96 -7.28
C ALA A 179 3.33 5.75 -6.08
N VAL A 180 3.42 7.06 -6.23
CA VAL A 180 3.79 7.98 -5.16
C VAL A 180 2.70 9.01 -4.97
N ALA A 181 2.18 9.12 -3.74
CA ALA A 181 1.25 10.16 -3.38
C ALA A 181 1.98 11.52 -3.33
N LEU A 182 1.59 12.41 -4.22
CA LEU A 182 2.08 13.79 -4.24
C LEU A 182 1.25 14.67 -3.28
N PHE A 183 -0.06 14.41 -3.22
CA PHE A 183 -0.98 15.16 -2.35
C PHE A 183 -1.98 14.20 -1.69
N GLU A 184 -2.30 14.49 -0.42
CA GLU A 184 -3.26 13.71 0.36
C GLU A 184 -4.71 13.90 -0.11
N GLY A 185 -4.95 14.91 -0.95
CA GLY A 185 -6.25 15.20 -1.54
C GLY A 185 -6.31 16.60 -2.13
N ALA A 186 -7.51 16.99 -2.51
CA ALA A 186 -7.77 18.27 -3.18
C ALA A 186 -7.37 19.47 -2.32
N GLU A 187 -7.57 19.44 -1.00
CA GLU A 187 -7.23 20.54 -0.10
C GLU A 187 -5.72 20.75 -0.04
N ASP A 188 -4.94 19.68 0.14
CA ASP A 188 -3.46 19.74 0.15
C ASP A 188 -2.93 20.26 -1.19
N PHE A 189 -3.53 19.84 -2.30
CA PHE A 189 -3.16 20.32 -3.64
C PHE A 189 -3.43 21.82 -3.81
N VAL A 190 -4.62 22.30 -3.44
CA VAL A 190 -4.96 23.73 -3.54
C VAL A 190 -4.06 24.59 -2.64
N ASP A 191 -3.75 24.11 -1.43
CA ASP A 191 -2.85 24.81 -0.52
C ASP A 191 -1.41 24.83 -1.04
N PHE A 192 -0.96 23.76 -1.66
CA PHE A 192 0.34 23.71 -2.35
C PHE A 192 0.40 24.74 -3.46
N LEU A 193 -0.59 24.76 -4.37
CA LEU A 193 -0.63 25.71 -5.48
C LEU A 193 -0.60 27.17 -5.02
N ALA A 194 -1.27 27.48 -3.92
CA ALA A 194 -1.26 28.81 -3.34
C ALA A 194 0.10 29.17 -2.71
N ARG A 195 0.77 28.22 -2.06
CA ARG A 195 2.12 28.39 -1.49
C ARG A 195 3.15 28.64 -2.58
N GLU A 196 3.07 27.87 -3.67
CA GLU A 196 3.95 27.97 -4.81
C GLU A 196 3.59 29.13 -5.77
N ARG A 197 2.56 29.91 -5.47
CA ARG A 197 2.06 31.01 -6.31
C ARG A 197 1.66 30.57 -7.72
N LEU A 198 1.31 29.30 -7.88
CA LEU A 198 0.74 28.76 -9.11
C LEU A 198 -0.75 29.08 -9.23
N TRP A 199 -1.35 29.46 -8.12
CA TRP A 199 -2.74 29.90 -8.04
C TRP A 199 -2.91 30.89 -6.88
N GLU A 200 -3.78 31.93 -7.05
CA GLU A 200 -4.01 32.95 -6.05
C GLU A 200 -5.48 32.96 -5.60
N GLY A 201 -5.71 33.03 -4.29
CA GLY A 201 -7.05 33.12 -3.72
C GLY A 201 -7.05 33.19 -2.20
N SER A 202 -8.16 33.71 -1.63
CA SER A 202 -8.33 33.75 -0.18
C SER A 202 -8.55 32.35 0.41
N PRO A 203 -8.29 32.13 1.72
CA PRO A 203 -8.50 30.81 2.35
C PRO A 203 -9.92 30.25 2.20
N ALA A 204 -10.93 31.12 2.17
CA ALA A 204 -12.32 30.70 1.95
C ALA A 204 -12.54 30.19 0.51
N VAL A 205 -11.93 30.85 -0.47
CA VAL A 205 -12.00 30.43 -1.87
C VAL A 205 -11.27 29.10 -2.06
N ARG A 206 -10.11 28.89 -1.42
CA ARG A 206 -9.35 27.64 -1.47
C ARG A 206 -10.18 26.43 -1.01
N ARG A 207 -10.84 26.54 0.16
CA ARG A 207 -11.72 25.49 0.67
C ARG A 207 -12.85 25.14 -0.28
N ASN A 208 -13.49 26.18 -0.84
CA ASN A 208 -14.58 25.96 -1.80
C ASN A 208 -14.08 25.27 -3.07
N LEU A 209 -12.88 25.62 -3.55
CA LEU A 209 -12.29 24.98 -4.72
C LEU A 209 -11.91 23.53 -4.45
N ALA A 210 -11.36 23.22 -3.27
CA ALA A 210 -11.09 21.83 -2.89
C ALA A 210 -12.36 20.97 -2.94
N LEU A 211 -13.48 21.50 -2.44
CA LEU A 211 -14.78 20.81 -2.55
C LEU A 211 -15.24 20.64 -4.00
N VAL A 212 -15.03 21.65 -4.86
CA VAL A 212 -15.36 21.54 -6.29
C VAL A 212 -14.51 20.47 -6.97
N VAL A 213 -13.22 20.40 -6.66
CA VAL A 213 -12.32 19.34 -7.16
C VAL A 213 -12.81 17.96 -6.70
N GLU A 214 -13.12 17.79 -5.43
CA GLU A 214 -13.63 16.53 -4.89
C GLU A 214 -14.97 16.11 -5.56
N ASP A 215 -15.87 17.06 -5.81
CA ASP A 215 -17.12 16.78 -6.50
C ASP A 215 -16.88 16.36 -7.95
N ARG A 216 -15.97 17.01 -8.65
CA ARG A 216 -15.60 16.64 -10.03
C ARG A 216 -14.91 15.28 -10.11
N MET A 217 -14.02 14.96 -9.20
CA MET A 217 -13.40 13.63 -9.09
C MET A 217 -14.46 12.55 -8.86
N ARG A 218 -15.46 12.84 -8.00
CA ARG A 218 -16.57 11.92 -7.73
C ARG A 218 -17.46 11.73 -8.96
N GLU A 219 -17.78 12.81 -9.69
CA GLU A 219 -18.54 12.75 -10.96
C GLU A 219 -17.79 11.96 -12.03
N ALA A 220 -16.47 12.11 -12.11
CA ALA A 220 -15.61 11.36 -13.01
C ALA A 220 -15.39 9.90 -12.56
N GLN A 221 -15.93 9.51 -11.41
CA GLN A 221 -15.75 8.17 -10.81
C GLN A 221 -14.27 7.80 -10.57
N VAL A 222 -13.42 8.81 -10.34
CA VAL A 222 -12.02 8.59 -10.05
C VAL A 222 -11.89 7.90 -8.70
N PRO A 223 -11.23 6.74 -8.62
CA PRO A 223 -11.02 6.05 -7.37
C PRO A 223 -9.96 6.76 -6.53
N GLY A 224 -10.21 6.80 -5.22
CA GLY A 224 -9.24 7.31 -4.26
C GLY A 224 -9.39 8.80 -3.97
N ARG A 225 -8.62 9.24 -2.99
CA ARG A 225 -8.59 10.63 -2.52
C ARG A 225 -7.26 11.31 -2.85
N ARG A 226 -6.17 10.54 -2.84
CA ARG A 226 -4.83 11.02 -3.08
C ARG A 226 -4.60 11.32 -4.55
N LEU A 227 -3.79 12.34 -4.83
CA LEU A 227 -3.34 12.66 -6.17
C LEU A 227 -1.90 12.15 -6.31
N GLN A 228 -1.69 11.30 -7.31
CA GLN A 228 -0.49 10.46 -7.38
C GLN A 228 0.24 10.62 -8.71
N VAL A 229 1.52 10.31 -8.70
CA VAL A 229 2.27 9.93 -9.88
C VAL A 229 2.40 8.41 -9.91
N LEU A 230 2.26 7.84 -11.09
CA LEU A 230 2.33 6.40 -11.36
C LEU A 230 3.56 6.10 -12.20
N ARG A 231 4.03 4.86 -12.18
CA ARG A 231 5.03 4.43 -13.16
C ARG A 231 4.42 4.47 -14.58
N GLY A 232 4.79 5.51 -15.32
CA GLY A 232 4.31 5.77 -16.67
C GLY A 232 3.34 6.95 -16.82
N GLY A 233 3.07 7.72 -15.75
CA GLY A 233 2.26 8.93 -15.89
C GLY A 233 1.72 9.51 -14.60
N ILE A 234 0.76 10.39 -14.78
CA ILE A 234 0.02 11.06 -13.69
C ILE A 234 -1.36 10.39 -13.60
N ASP A 235 -1.86 10.20 -12.38
CA ASP A 235 -3.17 9.58 -12.19
C ASP A 235 -4.33 10.46 -12.69
N GLU A 236 -5.47 9.83 -12.94
CA GLU A 236 -6.66 10.51 -13.45
C GLU A 236 -7.19 11.57 -12.46
N GLY A 237 -7.09 11.30 -11.16
CA GLY A 237 -7.51 12.25 -10.11
C GLY A 237 -6.70 13.53 -10.16
N PHE A 238 -5.40 13.43 -10.34
CA PHE A 238 -4.54 14.59 -10.47
C PHE A 238 -4.82 15.39 -11.76
N LEU A 239 -5.08 14.69 -12.87
CA LEU A 239 -5.45 15.35 -14.12
C LEU A 239 -6.78 16.12 -13.99
N VAL A 240 -7.80 15.51 -13.41
CA VAL A 240 -9.10 16.15 -13.16
C VAL A 240 -8.94 17.35 -12.21
N ALA A 241 -8.19 17.20 -11.13
CA ALA A 241 -7.94 18.29 -10.19
C ALA A 241 -7.22 19.47 -10.86
N SER A 242 -6.22 19.19 -11.68
CA SER A 242 -5.47 20.20 -12.42
C SER A 242 -6.33 20.93 -13.46
N GLU A 243 -7.19 20.21 -14.18
CA GLU A 243 -8.13 20.79 -15.12
C GLU A 243 -9.12 21.76 -14.44
N VAL A 244 -9.71 21.34 -13.33
CA VAL A 244 -10.65 22.16 -12.53
C VAL A 244 -10.01 23.46 -12.06
N LEU A 245 -8.74 23.39 -11.68
CA LEU A 245 -8.01 24.55 -11.14
C LEU A 245 -7.34 25.38 -12.24
N GLY A 246 -7.32 24.91 -13.50
CA GLY A 246 -6.70 25.59 -14.63
C GLY A 246 -5.18 25.64 -14.49
N VAL A 247 -4.56 24.64 -13.88
CA VAL A 247 -3.10 24.54 -13.71
C VAL A 247 -2.53 23.43 -14.59
N ASP A 248 -1.29 23.62 -15.03
CA ASP A 248 -0.59 22.58 -15.77
C ASP A 248 -0.18 21.45 -14.81
N PRO A 249 -0.66 20.21 -15.02
CA PRO A 249 -0.35 19.08 -14.14
C PRO A 249 1.14 18.74 -14.13
N LEU A 250 1.87 18.94 -15.26
CA LEU A 250 3.30 18.66 -15.30
C LEU A 250 4.09 19.64 -14.44
N VAL A 251 3.70 20.93 -14.47
CA VAL A 251 4.32 21.96 -13.62
C VAL A 251 4.09 21.66 -12.14
N ALA A 252 2.87 21.39 -11.75
CA ALA A 252 2.53 21.08 -10.37
C ALA A 252 3.22 19.79 -9.88
N CYS A 253 3.23 18.76 -10.74
CA CYS A 253 3.90 17.48 -10.48
C CYS A 253 5.40 17.66 -10.27
N ALA A 254 6.08 18.35 -11.20
CA ALA A 254 7.52 18.55 -11.14
C ALA A 254 7.94 19.34 -9.89
N ARG A 255 7.22 20.42 -9.54
CA ARG A 255 7.52 21.20 -8.32
C ARG A 255 7.35 20.34 -7.07
N ARG A 256 6.23 19.62 -6.95
CA ARG A 256 5.98 18.78 -5.78
C ARG A 256 6.97 17.62 -5.68
N ALA A 257 7.34 16.98 -6.79
CA ALA A 257 8.33 15.92 -6.80
C ALA A 257 9.71 16.42 -6.34
N ARG A 258 10.14 17.62 -6.79
CA ARG A 258 11.38 18.26 -6.30
C ARG A 258 11.29 18.54 -4.80
N ASP A 259 10.20 19.16 -4.33
CA ASP A 259 10.01 19.45 -2.90
C ASP A 259 10.15 18.19 -2.05
N LEU A 260 9.57 17.05 -2.49
CA LEU A 260 9.64 15.80 -1.76
C LEU A 260 11.06 15.23 -1.73
N LEU A 261 11.78 15.30 -2.86
CA LEU A 261 13.17 14.84 -2.94
C LEU A 261 14.11 15.73 -2.13
N ASP A 262 13.95 17.06 -2.21
CA ASP A 262 14.78 18.03 -1.50
C ASP A 262 14.55 18.01 0.02
N ALA A 263 13.32 17.73 0.44
CA ALA A 263 12.96 17.58 1.86
C ALA A 263 13.40 16.24 2.46
N ALA A 264 13.75 15.25 1.62
CA ALA A 264 14.14 13.93 2.12
C ALA A 264 15.52 14.01 2.82
N PRO A 265 15.67 13.44 4.02
CA PRO A 265 16.92 13.44 4.78
C PRO A 265 18.11 12.77 4.07
N THR A 266 17.83 11.82 3.18
CA THR A 266 18.81 11.14 2.34
C THR A 266 18.44 11.23 0.87
N ASN A 267 19.41 11.16 -0.02
CA ASN A 267 19.20 11.07 -1.46
C ASN A 267 19.20 9.61 -1.95
N LEU A 268 18.99 9.39 -3.24
CA LEU A 268 18.97 8.07 -3.89
C LEU A 268 20.27 7.28 -3.70
N GLU A 269 21.42 7.96 -3.86
CA GLU A 269 22.75 7.33 -3.76
C GLU A 269 23.02 6.86 -2.34
N GLN A 270 22.68 7.70 -1.34
CA GLN A 270 22.83 7.36 0.08
C GLN A 270 21.94 6.18 0.49
N ASP A 271 20.70 6.10 -0.01
CA ASP A 271 19.82 4.97 0.27
C ASP A 271 20.32 3.68 -0.38
N ALA A 272 20.82 3.75 -1.62
CA ALA A 272 21.42 2.61 -2.30
C ALA A 272 22.67 2.12 -1.56
N GLU A 273 23.55 3.04 -1.13
CA GLU A 273 24.75 2.71 -0.35
C GLU A 273 24.41 2.05 0.99
N LEU A 274 23.38 2.52 1.70
CA LEU A 274 22.90 1.90 2.93
C LEU A 274 22.49 0.44 2.73
N LEU A 275 21.83 0.13 1.61
CA LEU A 275 21.44 -1.24 1.28
C LEU A 275 22.64 -2.12 0.89
N GLU A 276 23.63 -1.55 0.18
CA GLU A 276 24.86 -2.28 -0.20
C GLU A 276 25.74 -2.60 1.00
N VAL A 277 25.91 -1.65 1.92
CA VAL A 277 26.70 -1.86 3.16
C VAL A 277 26.05 -2.93 4.03
N GLY A 278 24.73 -3.01 4.04
CA GLY A 278 23.97 -3.99 4.82
C GLY A 278 24.09 -3.76 6.33
N GLY A 279 23.68 -4.77 7.11
CA GLY A 279 23.71 -4.74 8.58
C GLY A 279 22.53 -4.01 9.21
N LEU A 280 21.55 -3.59 8.42
CA LEU A 280 20.29 -3.05 8.90
C LEU A 280 19.42 -4.18 9.45
N GLY A 281 18.60 -3.89 10.44
CA GLY A 281 17.50 -4.79 10.82
C GLY A 281 16.51 -4.92 9.66
N HIS A 282 15.85 -6.06 9.54
CA HIS A 282 14.92 -6.37 8.42
C HIS A 282 13.90 -5.27 8.17
N ASP A 283 13.27 -4.75 9.21
CA ASP A 283 12.23 -3.72 9.10
C ASP A 283 12.79 -2.40 8.57
N VAL A 284 13.96 -1.99 9.08
CA VAL A 284 14.67 -0.78 8.61
C VAL A 284 15.14 -0.95 7.17
N GLU A 285 15.68 -2.11 6.81
CA GLU A 285 16.08 -2.43 5.43
C GLU A 285 14.89 -2.33 4.47
N THR A 286 13.74 -2.89 4.87
CA THR A 286 12.51 -2.81 4.07
C THR A 286 12.03 -1.37 3.91
N ALA A 287 12.10 -0.56 4.96
CA ALA A 287 11.77 0.87 4.90
C ALA A 287 12.73 1.65 3.97
N VAL A 288 14.03 1.34 4.00
CA VAL A 288 15.02 1.94 3.10
C VAL A 288 14.75 1.54 1.65
N ARG A 289 14.44 0.27 1.37
CA ARG A 289 14.02 -0.19 0.04
C ARG A 289 12.77 0.53 -0.43
N PHE A 290 11.76 0.65 0.42
CA PHE A 290 10.52 1.36 0.12
C PHE A 290 10.79 2.82 -0.29
N ARG A 291 11.48 3.58 0.55
CA ARG A 291 11.75 4.99 0.25
C ARG A 291 12.64 5.20 -0.99
N LEU A 292 13.53 4.24 -1.27
CA LEU A 292 14.37 4.26 -2.48
C LEU A 292 13.48 4.12 -3.73
N GLU A 293 12.57 3.14 -3.79
CA GLU A 293 11.65 2.96 -4.93
C GLU A 293 10.76 4.19 -5.14
N GLN A 294 10.28 4.81 -4.06
CA GLN A 294 9.50 6.04 -4.13
C GLN A 294 10.32 7.20 -4.73
N LYS A 295 11.56 7.38 -4.29
CA LYS A 295 12.46 8.42 -4.81
C LYS A 295 12.86 8.14 -6.25
N VAL A 296 13.06 6.89 -6.63
CA VAL A 296 13.34 6.49 -8.02
C VAL A 296 12.20 6.92 -8.92
N LEU A 297 10.94 6.64 -8.56
CA LEU A 297 9.80 7.05 -9.36
C LEU A 297 9.69 8.58 -9.48
N LEU A 298 9.93 9.33 -8.39
CA LEU A 298 9.94 10.79 -8.43
C LEU A 298 11.02 11.34 -9.37
N ALA A 299 12.22 10.76 -9.32
CA ALA A 299 13.34 11.16 -10.20
C ALA A 299 13.08 10.80 -11.67
N GLU A 300 12.56 9.60 -11.96
CA GLU A 300 12.13 9.19 -13.30
C GLU A 300 11.05 10.13 -13.85
N THR A 301 10.11 10.53 -13.00
CA THR A 301 9.04 11.47 -13.36
C THR A 301 9.60 12.85 -13.73
N LEU A 302 10.53 13.37 -12.93
CA LEU A 302 11.18 14.65 -13.23
C LEU A 302 11.96 14.59 -14.54
N PHE A 303 12.70 13.52 -14.76
CA PHE A 303 13.43 13.31 -16.00
C PHE A 303 12.49 13.29 -17.21
N ALA A 304 11.38 12.55 -17.12
CA ALA A 304 10.39 12.49 -18.19
C ALA A 304 9.71 13.85 -18.47
N ILE A 305 9.44 14.65 -17.43
CA ILE A 305 8.88 15.99 -17.60
C ILE A 305 9.87 16.93 -18.26
N ASP A 306 11.16 16.88 -17.89
CA ASP A 306 12.20 17.72 -18.48
C ASP A 306 12.43 17.41 -19.97
N GLU A 307 12.22 16.15 -20.41
CA GLU A 307 12.23 15.76 -21.83
C GLU A 307 11.04 16.34 -22.63
N ILE A 308 9.86 16.45 -22.00
CA ILE A 308 8.63 16.95 -22.63
C ILE A 308 8.62 18.49 -22.68
N VAL A 309 9.15 19.15 -21.64
CA VAL A 309 9.17 20.61 -21.50
C VAL A 309 10.63 21.10 -21.50
N PRO A 310 11.26 21.24 -22.70
CA PRO A 310 12.64 21.67 -22.79
C PRO A 310 12.84 23.09 -22.23
N GLY A 311 13.65 23.19 -21.18
CA GLY A 311 13.90 24.45 -20.47
C GLY A 311 13.48 24.38 -18.98
N GLY A 312 13.01 23.26 -18.58
CA GLY A 312 12.64 22.96 -17.19
C GLY A 312 11.38 23.71 -16.75
N VAL A 313 10.65 23.09 -15.86
CA VAL A 313 9.64 23.78 -15.03
C VAL A 313 10.44 24.56 -13.97
N ALA A 314 10.75 25.84 -14.25
CA ALA A 314 11.46 26.74 -13.33
C ALA A 314 10.60 27.08 -12.12
#